data_bc36f3fab952c2e77e58b5e5d11b64c1
#
_entry.id   bc36f3fab952c2e77e58b5e5d11b64c1
#
_cell.length_a   1.000
_cell.length_b   1.000
_cell.length_c   1.000
_cell.angle_alpha   90.00
_cell.angle_beta   90.00
_cell.angle_gamma   90.00
#
_symmetry.space_group_name_H-M   'P 1'
#
loop_
_entity.id
_entity.type
_entity.pdbx_description
1 polymer ?
#
loop_
_entity_poly.entity_id
_entity_poly.type
_entity_poly.pdbx_seq_one_letter_code
_entity_poly.pdbx_strand_id
1 'polypeptide(L)'
;SLRNKGLTKKIKSDNTPVSNGDLEVDKIISTKLKELTPSIPIISEETSDNKSIEDLKDFWLVDPIDGTYDYINNLEEFTINAGLILDRKPVAGLICAPAKKRMFYSYGEGNAYEFINGNEVKIDGSRNFNKDIIKFVSYSNKIKPEIQIIFDKLNVKEHTKMKSSLKFCVVATGEFDGYVAEPRACEWDIAAGHAILKHSGGLVTDFDNNEILYGKKDFKNPSLILKSKMLV
;
A
#
# COMPACT_ATOMS: atom_id res chain seq x y z
N SER A 1 -4.51 23.54 3.95
CA SER A 1 -3.83 22.27 4.30
C SER A 1 -3.28 22.37 5.72
N LEU A 2 -3.46 21.32 6.53
CA LEU A 2 -2.95 21.26 7.91
C LEU A 2 -1.44 21.43 8.00
N ARG A 3 -0.69 21.00 7.00
CA ARG A 3 0.76 21.24 6.91
C ARG A 3 1.15 22.71 7.10
N ASN A 4 0.30 23.65 6.63
CA ASN A 4 0.57 25.09 6.65
C ASN A 4 -0.10 25.81 7.84
N LYS A 5 -0.92 25.14 8.65
CA LYS A 5 -1.78 25.75 9.67
C LYS A 5 -1.53 25.25 11.10
N GLY A 6 -0.32 24.83 11.41
CA GLY A 6 0.00 24.38 12.78
C GLY A 6 -0.02 22.85 12.92
N LEU A 7 0.88 22.20 12.19
CA LEU A 7 1.13 20.77 12.35
C LEU A 7 1.72 20.52 13.74
N THR A 8 1.06 19.66 14.52
CA THR A 8 1.57 19.15 15.79
C THR A 8 1.96 17.70 15.60
N LYS A 9 3.04 17.28 16.27
CA LYS A 9 3.55 15.91 16.21
C LYS A 9 3.73 15.32 17.58
N LYS A 10 3.51 14.02 17.71
CA LYS A 10 3.78 13.21 18.89
C LYS A 10 4.54 11.95 18.46
N ILE A 11 5.20 11.30 19.40
CA ILE A 11 5.80 9.98 19.19
C ILE A 11 4.91 8.96 19.88
N LYS A 12 4.48 7.93 19.16
CA LYS A 12 3.70 6.79 19.70
C LYS A 12 4.60 5.92 20.60
N SER A 13 4.00 5.01 21.34
CA SER A 13 4.74 4.08 22.25
C SER A 13 5.71 3.15 21.51
N ASP A 14 5.46 2.90 20.23
CA ASP A 14 6.31 2.11 19.34
C ASP A 14 7.42 2.92 18.65
N ASN A 15 7.63 4.18 19.07
CA ASN A 15 8.57 5.16 18.52
C ASN A 15 8.25 5.63 17.09
N THR A 16 7.05 5.39 16.57
CA THR A 16 6.62 5.99 15.30
C THR A 16 6.04 7.39 15.51
N PRO A 17 6.21 8.31 14.55
CA PRO A 17 5.61 9.63 14.65
C PRO A 17 4.13 9.57 14.29
N VAL A 18 3.32 10.39 14.95
CA VAL A 18 1.94 10.71 14.58
C VAL A 18 1.75 12.22 14.60
N SER A 19 0.97 12.75 13.68
CA SER A 19 0.61 14.16 13.65
C SER A 19 -0.91 14.35 13.81
N ASN A 20 -1.32 15.59 14.08
CA ASN A 20 -2.75 15.93 14.01
C ASN A 20 -3.32 15.75 12.58
N GLY A 21 -2.46 15.69 11.56
CA GLY A 21 -2.85 15.35 10.19
C GLY A 21 -3.35 13.92 10.06
N ASP A 22 -2.63 12.95 10.65
CA ASP A 22 -3.02 11.53 10.66
C ASP A 22 -4.39 11.37 11.32
N LEU A 23 -4.59 11.98 12.50
CA LEU A 23 -5.85 11.90 13.25
C LEU A 23 -7.03 12.55 12.52
N GLU A 24 -6.82 13.67 11.85
CA GLU A 24 -7.90 14.36 11.11
C GLU A 24 -8.27 13.56 9.83
N VAL A 25 -7.27 13.04 9.11
CA VAL A 25 -7.51 12.19 7.93
C VAL A 25 -8.20 10.89 8.35
N ASP A 26 -7.76 10.25 9.44
CA ASP A 26 -8.42 9.08 9.99
C ASP A 26 -9.90 9.34 10.27
N LYS A 27 -10.20 10.42 11.00
CA LYS A 27 -11.59 10.82 11.32
C LYS A 27 -12.44 11.00 10.07
N ILE A 28 -11.92 11.69 9.05
CA ILE A 28 -12.66 11.94 7.80
C ILE A 28 -12.96 10.62 7.08
N ILE A 29 -11.96 9.76 6.90
CA ILE A 29 -12.11 8.48 6.19
C ILE A 29 -13.02 7.55 6.96
N SER A 30 -12.77 7.34 8.26
CA SER A 30 -13.54 6.44 9.10
C SER A 30 -15.00 6.86 9.22
N THR A 31 -15.29 8.18 9.31
CA THR A 31 -16.66 8.69 9.28
C THR A 31 -17.33 8.33 7.95
N LYS A 32 -16.65 8.58 6.83
CA LYS A 32 -17.23 8.32 5.51
C LYS A 32 -17.44 6.84 5.22
N LEU A 33 -16.51 6.00 5.59
CA LEU A 33 -16.65 4.54 5.46
C LEU A 33 -17.79 4.00 6.32
N LYS A 34 -17.96 4.51 7.55
CA LYS A 34 -19.06 4.12 8.43
C LYS A 34 -20.44 4.53 7.90
N GLU A 35 -20.54 5.68 7.21
CA GLU A 35 -21.75 6.09 6.52
C GLU A 35 -22.09 5.16 5.34
N LEU A 36 -21.08 4.78 4.54
CA LEU A 36 -21.27 3.98 3.33
C LEU A 36 -21.46 2.49 3.62
N THR A 37 -20.77 1.97 4.64
CA THR A 37 -20.76 0.54 4.98
C THR A 37 -20.87 0.34 6.49
N PRO A 38 -22.01 0.67 7.11
CA PRO A 38 -22.16 0.72 8.57
C PRO A 38 -21.97 -0.64 9.27
N SER A 39 -22.15 -1.74 8.55
CA SER A 39 -21.97 -3.11 9.06
C SER A 39 -20.55 -3.64 8.99
N ILE A 40 -19.64 -2.94 8.26
CA ILE A 40 -18.27 -3.41 8.09
C ILE A 40 -17.36 -2.68 9.10
N PRO A 41 -16.66 -3.41 10.00
CA PRO A 41 -15.72 -2.84 10.93
C PRO A 41 -14.58 -2.08 10.23
N ILE A 42 -14.07 -1.04 10.89
CA ILE A 42 -12.92 -0.26 10.40
C ILE A 42 -11.77 -0.47 11.38
N ILE A 43 -10.64 -0.91 10.84
CA ILE A 43 -9.36 -1.03 11.54
C ILE A 43 -8.43 0.01 10.94
N SER A 44 -8.06 1.00 11.74
CA SER A 44 -7.13 2.05 11.33
C SER A 44 -5.83 1.96 12.13
N GLU A 45 -4.72 2.32 11.53
CA GLU A 45 -3.42 2.46 12.21
C GLU A 45 -3.53 3.30 13.48
N GLU A 46 -4.34 4.35 13.46
CA GLU A 46 -4.45 5.32 14.56
C GLU A 46 -5.36 4.86 15.71
N THR A 47 -6.21 3.87 15.49
CA THR A 47 -7.23 3.44 16.45
C THR A 47 -7.20 1.95 16.80
N SER A 48 -6.37 1.15 16.13
CA SER A 48 -6.38 -0.32 16.27
C SER A 48 -5.73 -0.84 17.55
N ASP A 49 -4.99 -0.05 18.31
CA ASP A 49 -4.11 -0.51 19.40
C ASP A 49 -3.19 -1.69 19.00
N ASN A 50 -3.03 -1.96 17.71
CA ASN A 50 -2.30 -3.10 17.14
C ASN A 50 -2.75 -4.48 17.67
N LYS A 51 -4.02 -4.60 18.07
CA LYS A 51 -4.58 -5.86 18.56
C LYS A 51 -5.38 -6.55 17.48
N SER A 52 -5.09 -7.81 17.24
CA SER A 52 -5.92 -8.67 16.40
C SER A 52 -7.31 -8.85 17.03
N ILE A 53 -8.34 -8.81 16.20
CA ILE A 53 -9.69 -9.18 16.58
C ILE A 53 -9.88 -10.63 16.12
N GLU A 54 -10.22 -11.52 17.06
CA GLU A 54 -10.49 -12.93 16.75
C GLU A 54 -11.61 -13.05 15.70
N ASP A 55 -11.44 -13.96 14.74
CA ASP A 55 -12.41 -14.28 13.69
C ASP A 55 -12.78 -13.14 12.73
N LEU A 56 -12.00 -12.05 12.68
CA LEU A 56 -12.26 -10.96 11.77
C LEU A 56 -11.98 -11.36 10.31
N LYS A 57 -13.05 -11.38 9.48
CA LYS A 57 -12.96 -11.77 8.06
C LYS A 57 -13.27 -10.64 7.10
N ASP A 58 -14.23 -9.78 7.48
CA ASP A 58 -14.74 -8.69 6.67
C ASP A 58 -14.51 -7.36 7.40
N PHE A 59 -13.65 -6.50 6.86
CA PHE A 59 -13.28 -5.23 7.51
C PHE A 59 -12.59 -4.28 6.54
N TRP A 60 -12.60 -2.99 6.88
CA TRP A 60 -11.74 -1.99 6.27
C TRP A 60 -10.41 -1.92 7.00
N LEU A 61 -9.34 -1.78 6.24
CA LEU A 61 -7.99 -1.40 6.71
C LEU A 61 -7.68 -0.01 6.22
N VAL A 62 -7.37 0.89 7.13
CA VAL A 62 -7.07 2.29 6.83
C VAL A 62 -5.70 2.66 7.38
N ASP A 63 -4.85 3.21 6.52
CA ASP A 63 -3.69 3.96 6.92
C ASP A 63 -3.91 5.42 6.50
N PRO A 64 -4.17 6.31 7.45
CA PRO A 64 -4.48 7.70 7.15
C PRO A 64 -3.34 8.45 6.47
N ILE A 65 -2.09 8.17 6.86
CA ILE A 65 -0.89 8.75 6.24
C ILE A 65 0.28 7.76 6.33
N ASP A 66 0.37 6.82 5.37
CA ASP A 66 1.57 6.00 5.19
C ASP A 66 2.74 6.88 4.76
N GLY A 67 3.75 6.95 5.61
CA GLY A 67 4.86 7.87 5.47
C GLY A 67 4.70 9.17 6.27
N THR A 68 4.18 9.10 7.50
CA THR A 68 4.01 10.24 8.42
C THR A 68 5.29 11.08 8.57
N TYR A 69 6.47 10.44 8.59
CA TYR A 69 7.74 11.18 8.61
C TYR A 69 7.88 12.11 7.40
N ASP A 70 7.59 11.63 6.20
CA ASP A 70 7.69 12.42 4.97
C ASP A 70 6.62 13.51 4.93
N TYR A 71 5.42 13.19 5.40
CA TYR A 71 4.34 14.17 5.56
C TYR A 71 4.75 15.31 6.49
N ILE A 72 5.28 15.03 7.68
CA ILE A 72 5.70 16.02 8.67
C ILE A 72 6.85 16.91 8.15
N ASN A 73 7.77 16.35 7.38
CA ASN A 73 8.96 17.03 6.90
C ASN A 73 8.80 17.66 5.50
N ASN A 74 7.57 17.82 5.02
CA ASN A 74 7.25 18.38 3.71
C ASN A 74 7.89 17.65 2.51
N LEU A 75 8.15 16.36 2.69
CA LEU A 75 8.56 15.47 1.61
C LEU A 75 7.31 14.94 0.87
N GLU A 76 7.53 14.25 -0.26
CA GLU A 76 6.45 13.92 -1.18
C GLU A 76 6.05 12.43 -1.17
N GLU A 77 6.81 11.58 -0.46
CA GLU A 77 6.59 10.13 -0.49
C GLU A 77 5.69 9.66 0.66
N PHE A 78 4.43 10.12 0.66
CA PHE A 78 3.39 9.66 1.57
C PHE A 78 2.10 9.39 0.81
N THR A 79 1.29 8.47 1.34
CA THR A 79 0.01 8.07 0.75
C THR A 79 -1.09 7.99 1.81
N ILE A 80 -2.33 8.00 1.36
CA ILE A 80 -3.55 7.76 2.14
C ILE A 80 -4.14 6.46 1.60
N ASN A 81 -4.39 5.48 2.46
CA ASN A 81 -4.75 4.14 2.04
C ASN A 81 -6.07 3.68 2.70
N ALA A 82 -6.95 3.08 1.89
CA ALA A 82 -8.13 2.37 2.38
C ALA A 82 -8.32 1.08 1.57
N GLY A 83 -8.31 -0.06 2.24
CA GLY A 83 -8.49 -1.39 1.64
C GLY A 83 -9.68 -2.11 2.24
N LEU A 84 -10.58 -2.64 1.42
CA LEU A 84 -11.68 -3.49 1.84
C LEU A 84 -11.27 -4.96 1.78
N ILE A 85 -11.42 -5.63 2.88
CA ILE A 85 -11.20 -7.06 3.03
C ILE A 85 -12.54 -7.76 3.16
N LEU A 86 -12.80 -8.78 2.36
CA LEU A 86 -13.92 -9.70 2.51
C LEU A 86 -13.38 -11.14 2.45
N ASP A 87 -13.84 -11.96 3.35
CA ASP A 87 -13.36 -13.34 3.53
C ASP A 87 -11.83 -13.41 3.57
N ARG A 88 -11.23 -12.49 4.32
CA ARG A 88 -9.77 -12.35 4.51
C ARG A 88 -8.97 -12.02 3.22
N LYS A 89 -9.64 -11.58 2.14
CA LYS A 89 -9.01 -11.23 0.85
C LYS A 89 -9.27 -9.79 0.48
N PRO A 90 -8.33 -9.10 -0.17
CA PRO A 90 -8.52 -7.73 -0.61
C PRO A 90 -9.43 -7.70 -1.85
N VAL A 91 -10.56 -6.98 -1.73
CA VAL A 91 -11.60 -6.90 -2.78
C VAL A 91 -11.80 -5.48 -3.34
N ALA A 92 -11.36 -4.47 -2.63
CA ALA A 92 -11.29 -3.10 -3.13
C ALA A 92 -10.13 -2.35 -2.46
N GLY A 93 -9.61 -1.36 -3.15
CA GLY A 93 -8.52 -0.54 -2.62
C GLY A 93 -8.54 0.87 -3.19
N LEU A 94 -8.14 1.83 -2.36
CA LEU A 94 -7.89 3.21 -2.75
C LEU A 94 -6.57 3.66 -2.14
N ILE A 95 -5.68 4.20 -2.98
CA ILE A 95 -4.44 4.88 -2.58
C ILE A 95 -4.44 6.27 -3.21
N CYS A 96 -4.34 7.30 -2.36
CA CYS A 96 -4.11 8.66 -2.81
C CYS A 96 -2.68 9.08 -2.47
N ALA A 97 -1.93 9.57 -3.45
CA ALA A 97 -0.62 10.18 -3.29
C ALA A 97 -0.72 11.70 -3.56
N PRO A 98 -1.11 12.51 -2.56
CA PRO A 98 -1.52 13.91 -2.78
C PRO A 98 -0.40 14.78 -3.33
N ALA A 99 0.83 14.59 -2.86
CA ALA A 99 1.99 15.34 -3.32
C ALA A 99 2.35 15.04 -4.79
N LYS A 100 2.01 13.83 -5.26
CA LYS A 100 2.21 13.40 -6.65
C LYS A 100 1.00 13.69 -7.54
N LYS A 101 -0.11 14.18 -6.96
CA LYS A 101 -1.39 14.43 -7.66
C LYS A 101 -1.92 13.19 -8.38
N ARG A 102 -1.74 12.02 -7.77
CA ARG A 102 -2.16 10.72 -8.27
C ARG A 102 -3.10 10.05 -7.27
N MET A 103 -4.12 9.40 -7.76
CA MET A 103 -5.01 8.55 -6.97
C MET A 103 -5.24 7.24 -7.74
N PHE A 104 -5.21 6.14 -7.01
CA PHE A 104 -5.39 4.80 -7.57
C PHE A 104 -6.51 4.10 -6.83
N TYR A 105 -7.34 3.34 -7.55
CA TYR A 105 -8.40 2.57 -6.92
C TYR A 105 -8.78 1.35 -7.74
N SER A 106 -9.39 0.38 -7.06
CA SER A 106 -9.90 -0.83 -7.69
C SER A 106 -11.08 -1.40 -6.92
N TYR A 107 -11.95 -2.14 -7.63
CA TYR A 107 -13.16 -2.75 -7.06
C TYR A 107 -13.51 -4.09 -7.70
N GLY A 108 -12.52 -4.89 -8.05
CA GLY A 108 -12.68 -6.21 -8.64
C GLY A 108 -11.71 -6.46 -9.78
N GLU A 109 -11.59 -7.69 -10.20
CA GLU A 109 -10.68 -8.12 -11.25
C GLU A 109 -10.92 -7.35 -12.57
N GLY A 110 -9.85 -6.84 -13.16
CA GLY A 110 -9.90 -6.00 -14.36
C GLY A 110 -10.46 -4.60 -14.16
N ASN A 111 -10.82 -4.21 -12.92
CA ASN A 111 -11.32 -2.88 -12.58
C ASN A 111 -10.33 -2.15 -11.64
N ALA A 112 -9.18 -1.81 -12.18
CA ALA A 112 -8.16 -0.99 -11.54
C ALA A 112 -7.93 0.28 -12.37
N TYR A 113 -7.86 1.44 -11.69
CA TYR A 113 -7.82 2.75 -12.33
C TYR A 113 -6.84 3.68 -11.63
N GLU A 114 -6.26 4.58 -12.39
CA GLU A 114 -5.50 5.74 -11.92
C GLU A 114 -6.23 7.02 -12.31
N PHE A 115 -6.41 7.93 -11.35
CA PHE A 115 -6.85 9.30 -11.60
C PHE A 115 -5.63 10.22 -11.56
N ILE A 116 -5.28 10.80 -12.68
CA ILE A 116 -4.12 11.67 -12.87
C ILE A 116 -4.46 12.82 -13.82
N ASN A 117 -4.05 14.04 -13.47
CA ASN A 117 -4.28 15.24 -14.29
C ASN A 117 -5.76 15.47 -14.69
N GLY A 118 -6.69 15.12 -13.80
CA GLY A 118 -8.12 15.26 -14.04
C GLY A 118 -8.76 14.14 -14.88
N ASN A 119 -8.00 13.14 -15.28
CA ASN A 119 -8.48 12.03 -16.11
C ASN A 119 -8.40 10.69 -15.35
N GLU A 120 -9.39 9.84 -15.58
CA GLU A 120 -9.38 8.46 -15.16
C GLU A 120 -8.76 7.59 -16.25
N VAL A 121 -7.78 6.78 -15.90
CA VAL A 121 -7.07 5.90 -16.82
C VAL A 121 -7.13 4.48 -16.26
N LYS A 122 -7.57 3.54 -17.06
CA LYS A 122 -7.57 2.12 -16.71
C LYS A 122 -6.13 1.62 -16.58
N ILE A 123 -5.84 0.87 -15.51
CA ILE A 123 -4.54 0.24 -15.29
C ILE A 123 -4.53 -1.12 -15.99
N ASP A 124 -3.59 -1.34 -16.90
CA ASP A 124 -3.39 -2.59 -17.61
C ASP A 124 -2.04 -3.29 -17.33
N GLY A 125 -1.22 -2.66 -16.48
CA GLY A 125 0.05 -3.21 -16.03
C GLY A 125 1.20 -3.18 -17.04
N SER A 126 1.05 -2.47 -18.17
CA SER A 126 1.99 -2.54 -19.30
C SER A 126 2.80 -1.27 -19.56
N ARG A 127 2.62 -0.21 -18.77
CA ARG A 127 3.06 1.17 -19.10
C ARG A 127 4.51 1.30 -19.58
N ASN A 128 5.47 0.67 -18.91
CA ASN A 128 6.91 0.79 -19.21
C ASN A 128 7.61 -0.55 -19.29
N PHE A 129 6.88 -1.64 -19.48
CA PHE A 129 7.47 -2.97 -19.49
C PHE A 129 8.52 -3.15 -20.61
N ASN A 130 9.70 -3.57 -20.21
CA ASN A 130 10.76 -3.98 -21.13
C ASN A 130 11.35 -5.32 -20.65
N LYS A 131 11.10 -6.41 -21.37
CA LYS A 131 11.54 -7.76 -21.01
C LYS A 131 13.06 -7.91 -20.84
N ASP A 132 13.84 -7.04 -21.45
CA ASP A 132 15.31 -7.09 -21.41
C ASP A 132 15.88 -6.36 -20.19
N ILE A 133 15.10 -5.47 -19.55
CA ILE A 133 15.52 -4.66 -18.41
C ILE A 133 14.45 -4.70 -17.35
N ILE A 134 14.50 -5.68 -16.45
CA ILE A 134 13.58 -5.79 -15.31
C ILE A 134 13.95 -4.77 -14.23
N LYS A 135 12.99 -3.92 -13.86
CA LYS A 135 13.17 -2.80 -12.93
C LYS A 135 12.29 -2.95 -11.71
N PHE A 136 12.88 -2.94 -10.52
CA PHE A 136 12.15 -3.03 -9.27
C PHE A 136 12.16 -1.72 -8.48
N VAL A 137 11.15 -1.50 -7.67
CA VAL A 137 11.25 -0.55 -6.56
C VAL A 137 11.85 -1.26 -5.35
N SER A 138 12.52 -0.51 -4.48
CA SER A 138 13.08 -1.02 -3.23
C SER A 138 12.85 0.00 -2.10
N TYR A 139 12.81 -0.46 -0.86
CA TYR A 139 12.73 0.44 0.29
C TYR A 139 14.05 1.16 0.59
N SER A 140 15.17 0.54 0.20
CA SER A 140 16.52 1.01 0.49
C SER A 140 17.39 0.94 -0.76
N ASN A 141 18.36 1.85 -0.87
CA ASN A 141 19.41 1.75 -1.90
C ASN A 141 20.37 0.57 -1.64
N LYS A 142 20.47 0.12 -0.39
CA LYS A 142 21.27 -1.06 -0.03
C LYS A 142 20.34 -2.27 0.06
N ILE A 143 20.50 -3.19 -0.86
CA ILE A 143 19.72 -4.43 -0.92
C ILE A 143 20.30 -5.43 0.08
N LYS A 144 19.42 -6.07 0.85
CA LYS A 144 19.80 -7.13 1.79
C LYS A 144 20.04 -8.45 1.06
N PRO A 145 20.87 -9.35 1.62
CA PRO A 145 21.22 -10.62 0.97
C PRO A 145 20.01 -11.45 0.55
N GLU A 146 18.98 -11.54 1.41
CA GLU A 146 17.77 -12.31 1.15
C GLU A 146 16.97 -11.76 -0.04
N ILE A 147 16.91 -10.43 -0.17
CA ILE A 147 16.27 -9.77 -1.31
C ILE A 147 17.12 -9.91 -2.56
N GLN A 148 18.47 -9.85 -2.43
CA GLN A 148 19.38 -10.02 -3.57
C GLN A 148 19.21 -11.38 -4.24
N ILE A 149 19.02 -12.46 -3.46
CA ILE A 149 18.75 -13.80 -3.99
C ILE A 149 17.49 -13.80 -4.89
N ILE A 150 16.45 -13.08 -4.48
CA ILE A 150 15.21 -12.97 -5.28
C ILE A 150 15.44 -12.11 -6.52
N PHE A 151 16.19 -11.02 -6.40
CA PHE A 151 16.56 -10.15 -7.52
C PHE A 151 17.34 -10.94 -8.58
N ASP A 152 18.30 -11.76 -8.16
CA ASP A 152 19.08 -12.61 -9.06
C ASP A 152 18.20 -13.64 -9.78
N LYS A 153 17.29 -14.31 -9.05
CA LYS A 153 16.34 -15.27 -9.62
C LYS A 153 15.39 -14.63 -10.65
N LEU A 154 14.97 -13.40 -10.42
CA LEU A 154 14.06 -12.65 -11.29
C LEU A 154 14.81 -11.84 -12.36
N ASN A 155 16.14 -11.92 -12.39
CA ASN A 155 17.00 -11.18 -13.31
C ASN A 155 16.81 -9.65 -13.25
N VAL A 156 16.57 -9.12 -12.03
CA VAL A 156 16.39 -7.67 -11.81
C VAL A 156 17.69 -6.94 -12.17
N LYS A 157 17.60 -5.96 -13.06
CA LYS A 157 18.74 -5.18 -13.55
C LYS A 157 18.90 -3.85 -12.86
N GLU A 158 17.79 -3.24 -12.48
CA GLU A 158 17.76 -1.90 -11.90
C GLU A 158 16.78 -1.86 -10.73
N HIS A 159 17.10 -1.06 -9.73
CA HIS A 159 16.13 -0.75 -8.68
C HIS A 159 16.17 0.72 -8.28
N THR A 160 15.03 1.23 -7.89
CA THR A 160 14.84 2.61 -7.44
C THR A 160 14.24 2.62 -6.05
N LYS A 161 14.83 3.40 -5.14
CA LYS A 161 14.28 3.58 -3.79
C LYS A 161 12.98 4.35 -3.85
N MET A 162 11.95 3.81 -3.20
CA MET A 162 10.63 4.44 -3.04
C MET A 162 10.06 4.06 -1.67
N LYS A 163 9.38 5.01 -1.03
CA LYS A 163 8.67 4.80 0.23
C LYS A 163 7.16 4.65 -0.01
N SER A 164 6.39 4.53 1.07
CA SER A 164 4.94 4.40 1.12
C SER A 164 4.34 3.29 0.24
N SER A 165 3.03 3.16 0.30
CA SER A 165 2.23 2.21 -0.49
C SER A 165 2.19 2.55 -1.98
N LEU A 166 2.72 3.70 -2.39
CA LEU A 166 2.87 4.07 -3.80
C LEU A 166 3.63 2.99 -4.60
N LYS A 167 4.50 2.21 -3.95
CA LYS A 167 5.20 1.06 -4.55
C LYS A 167 4.25 0.08 -5.23
N PHE A 168 3.12 -0.23 -4.61
CA PHE A 168 2.10 -1.11 -5.19
C PHE A 168 1.50 -0.52 -6.47
N CYS A 169 1.24 0.79 -6.46
CA CYS A 169 0.63 1.49 -7.58
C CYS A 169 1.54 1.53 -8.81
N VAL A 170 2.83 1.84 -8.63
CA VAL A 170 3.77 1.89 -9.74
C VAL A 170 4.09 0.50 -10.31
N VAL A 171 3.95 -0.56 -9.50
CA VAL A 171 4.01 -1.95 -9.99
C VAL A 171 2.72 -2.30 -10.72
N ALA A 172 1.56 -1.91 -10.20
CA ALA A 172 0.27 -2.15 -10.84
C ALA A 172 0.17 -1.50 -12.23
N THR A 173 0.67 -0.26 -12.37
CA THR A 173 0.69 0.44 -13.66
C THR A 173 1.73 -0.09 -14.64
N GLY A 174 2.70 -0.88 -14.19
CA GLY A 174 3.83 -1.34 -15.01
C GLY A 174 4.92 -0.28 -15.20
N GLU A 175 4.97 0.75 -14.36
CA GLU A 175 6.11 1.69 -14.30
C GLU A 175 7.36 0.99 -13.78
N PHE A 176 7.16 0.01 -12.88
CA PHE A 176 8.14 -0.94 -12.38
C PHE A 176 7.58 -2.35 -12.44
N ASP A 177 8.47 -3.34 -12.50
CA ASP A 177 8.08 -4.73 -12.69
C ASP A 177 7.82 -5.45 -11.36
N GLY A 178 8.35 -4.96 -10.24
CA GLY A 178 8.11 -5.57 -8.95
C GLY A 178 8.69 -4.84 -7.75
N TYR A 179 8.46 -5.45 -6.58
CA TYR A 179 8.98 -5.03 -5.28
C TYR A 179 9.17 -6.25 -4.39
N VAL A 180 10.20 -6.25 -3.57
CA VAL A 180 10.47 -7.30 -2.57
C VAL A 180 10.74 -6.67 -1.22
N ALA A 181 10.12 -7.21 -0.18
CA ALA A 181 10.33 -6.78 1.21
C ALA A 181 10.35 -7.94 2.18
N GLU A 182 11.20 -7.83 3.19
CA GLU A 182 11.12 -8.67 4.39
C GLU A 182 9.89 -8.30 5.24
N PRO A 183 9.53 -9.11 6.26
CA PRO A 183 8.46 -8.81 7.20
C PRO A 183 8.71 -7.48 7.92
N ARG A 184 7.85 -6.49 7.69
CA ARG A 184 7.98 -5.15 8.28
C ARG A 184 6.70 -4.33 8.28
N ALA A 185 5.89 -4.45 7.25
CA ALA A 185 4.70 -3.66 7.06
C ALA A 185 3.52 -4.24 7.84
N CYS A 186 2.61 -3.40 8.31
CA CYS A 186 1.32 -3.82 8.82
C CYS A 186 0.32 -4.03 7.67
N GLU A 187 -0.83 -4.64 7.98
CA GLU A 187 -1.84 -4.95 6.97
C GLU A 187 -2.44 -3.71 6.31
N TRP A 188 -2.60 -2.61 7.06
CA TRP A 188 -3.11 -1.34 6.52
C TRP A 188 -2.15 -0.67 5.53
N ASP A 189 -0.84 -0.94 5.62
CA ASP A 189 0.16 -0.43 4.66
C ASP A 189 0.02 -1.08 3.28
N ILE A 190 -0.56 -2.29 3.19
CA ILE A 190 -0.53 -3.08 1.96
C ILE A 190 -1.89 -3.42 1.37
N ALA A 191 -2.97 -3.43 2.16
CA ALA A 191 -4.28 -3.95 1.74
C ALA A 191 -4.83 -3.25 0.50
N ALA A 192 -4.81 -1.93 0.47
CA ALA A 192 -5.29 -1.15 -0.67
C ALA A 192 -4.44 -1.41 -1.92
N GLY A 193 -3.11 -1.39 -1.77
CA GLY A 193 -2.17 -1.65 -2.85
C GLY A 193 -2.27 -3.08 -3.38
N HIS A 194 -2.47 -4.06 -2.51
CA HIS A 194 -2.68 -5.45 -2.89
C HIS A 194 -3.93 -5.61 -3.78
N ALA A 195 -5.06 -4.99 -3.37
CA ALA A 195 -6.27 -5.00 -4.20
C ALA A 195 -6.01 -4.39 -5.59
N ILE A 196 -5.37 -3.21 -5.66
CA ILE A 196 -5.08 -2.51 -6.90
C ILE A 196 -4.17 -3.35 -7.80
N LEU A 197 -3.08 -3.90 -7.26
CA LEU A 197 -2.14 -4.72 -8.03
C LEU A 197 -2.81 -6.01 -8.54
N LYS A 198 -3.53 -6.73 -7.69
CA LYS A 198 -4.26 -7.95 -8.05
C LYS A 198 -5.29 -7.68 -9.15
N HIS A 199 -6.08 -6.63 -9.01
CA HIS A 199 -7.14 -6.30 -9.97
C HIS A 199 -6.60 -5.74 -11.30
N SER A 200 -5.34 -5.30 -11.35
CA SER A 200 -4.64 -4.97 -12.60
C SER A 200 -3.98 -6.19 -13.27
N GLY A 201 -4.09 -7.38 -12.67
CA GLY A 201 -3.51 -8.63 -13.17
C GLY A 201 -2.12 -8.97 -12.64
N GLY A 202 -1.60 -8.20 -11.66
CA GLY A 202 -0.36 -8.51 -10.97
C GLY A 202 -0.56 -9.50 -9.83
N LEU A 203 0.53 -9.80 -9.11
CA LEU A 203 0.59 -10.83 -8.07
C LEU A 203 1.26 -10.29 -6.81
N VAL A 204 0.72 -10.68 -5.64
CA VAL A 204 1.35 -10.46 -4.32
C VAL A 204 1.44 -11.80 -3.59
N THR A 205 2.65 -12.19 -3.21
CA THR A 205 2.91 -13.41 -2.43
C THR A 205 3.91 -13.13 -1.30
N ASP A 206 4.07 -14.10 -0.41
CA ASP A 206 5.25 -14.18 0.45
C ASP A 206 6.46 -14.81 -0.29
N PHE A 207 7.59 -15.00 0.41
CA PHE A 207 8.80 -15.61 -0.18
C PHE A 207 8.64 -17.10 -0.51
N ASP A 208 7.64 -17.76 0.08
CA ASP A 208 7.30 -19.17 -0.17
C ASP A 208 6.21 -19.33 -1.23
N ASN A 209 5.84 -18.22 -1.90
CA ASN A 209 4.76 -18.12 -2.89
C ASN A 209 3.35 -18.37 -2.33
N ASN A 210 3.13 -18.24 -1.04
CA ASN A 210 1.79 -18.31 -0.45
C ASN A 210 1.01 -17.02 -0.69
N GLU A 211 -0.33 -17.13 -0.81
CA GLU A 211 -1.26 -15.99 -0.86
C GLU A 211 -1.22 -15.22 0.47
N ILE A 212 -1.25 -13.90 0.39
CA ILE A 212 -1.34 -13.03 1.56
C ILE A 212 -2.79 -12.90 1.98
N LEU A 213 -3.13 -13.46 3.13
CA LEU A 213 -4.45 -13.31 3.77
C LEU A 213 -4.39 -12.26 4.88
N TYR A 214 -5.54 -11.67 5.18
CA TYR A 214 -5.70 -10.56 6.14
C TYR A 214 -6.37 -11.01 7.44
N GLY A 215 -6.34 -10.14 8.47
CA GLY A 215 -6.81 -10.49 9.82
C GLY A 215 -5.81 -11.36 10.58
N LYS A 216 -4.51 -11.15 10.35
CA LYS A 216 -3.43 -11.83 11.05
C LYS A 216 -3.22 -11.25 12.44
N LYS A 217 -2.55 -12.00 13.29
CA LYS A 217 -2.16 -11.55 14.62
C LYS A 217 -1.35 -10.24 14.53
N ASP A 218 -1.73 -9.26 15.34
CA ASP A 218 -1.11 -7.93 15.41
C ASP A 218 -1.07 -7.19 14.05
N PHE A 219 -1.89 -7.61 13.07
CA PHE A 219 -1.93 -7.08 11.70
C PHE A 219 -0.58 -7.06 10.99
N LYS A 220 0.34 -7.95 11.33
CA LYS A 220 1.69 -8.00 10.74
C LYS A 220 1.73 -8.86 9.49
N ASN A 221 2.44 -8.38 8.48
CA ASN A 221 2.66 -9.12 7.25
C ASN A 221 3.93 -9.97 7.28
N PRO A 222 3.93 -11.10 6.56
CA PRO A 222 5.17 -11.82 6.23
C PRO A 222 6.02 -11.00 5.26
N SER A 223 7.04 -11.63 4.69
CA SER A 223 7.75 -11.14 3.52
C SER A 223 6.80 -10.91 2.34
N LEU A 224 7.18 -10.04 1.39
CA LEU A 224 6.34 -9.71 0.25
C LEU A 224 7.16 -9.77 -1.05
N ILE A 225 6.56 -10.38 -2.08
CA ILE A 225 6.99 -10.27 -3.47
C ILE A 225 5.81 -9.72 -4.27
N LEU A 226 5.98 -8.56 -4.86
CA LEU A 226 5.05 -7.97 -5.81
C LEU A 226 5.59 -8.18 -7.22
N LYS A 227 4.71 -8.59 -8.13
CA LYS A 227 5.02 -8.68 -9.55
C LYS A 227 3.95 -7.95 -10.36
N SER A 228 4.36 -7.17 -11.34
CA SER A 228 3.45 -6.59 -12.32
C SER A 228 2.81 -7.70 -13.15
N LYS A 229 1.71 -7.39 -13.84
CA LYS A 229 1.04 -8.30 -14.78
C LYS A 229 1.99 -8.90 -15.82
N MET A 230 2.99 -8.13 -16.24
CA MET A 230 3.92 -8.55 -17.29
C MET A 230 5.04 -9.47 -16.78
N LEU A 231 5.17 -9.61 -15.45
CA LEU A 231 6.16 -10.45 -14.78
C LEU A 231 5.54 -11.71 -14.11
N VAL A 232 4.23 -11.86 -14.17
CA VAL A 232 3.47 -13.01 -13.63
C VAL A 232 3.58 -14.27 -14.50
#